data_2be0f3e46cc27fa667e085199dfff32d
#
_entry.id   2be0f3e46cc27fa667e085199dfff32d
#
_cell.length_a   1.000
_cell.length_b   1.000
_cell.length_c   1.000
_cell.angle_alpha   90.00
_cell.angle_beta   90.00
_cell.angle_gamma   90.00
#
_symmetry.space_group_name_H-M   'P 1'
#
loop_
_entity.id
_entity.type
_entity.pdbx_description
1 polymer ?
#
loop_
_entity_poly.entity_id
_entity_poly.type
_entity_poly.pdbx_seq_one_letter_code
_entity_poly.pdbx_strand_id
1 'polypeptide(L)'
;GHCYSCQHGTVNACMDNQTMGCQRDGAFQEYITMPIERVYDGKGMDAKTLAAIEPFCISYHGVSRANVKEGDKVLVVGAGTIGVLAAIAAKAKGAAVYISDVSAGKLEMAKDFGVDGTLLNDSPENFEKRVNEITDGNGFDVTIEAVGLPSTFQNCIDACCFGGRMVLIGVGKKNLDFNFTLIQKKELNVYGSRNALKKDFLELIDIVNAGKAPLEKIITNVYPFDEAAKAFEDF
;
A
#
# COMPACT_ATOMS: atom_id res chain seq x y z
N GLY A 1 9.38 16.95 16.50
CA GLY A 1 8.22 17.34 16.34
C GLY A 1 7.68 18.75 16.49
N HIS A 2 8.28 19.82 15.84
CA HIS A 2 7.82 21.21 16.05
C HIS A 2 7.20 21.82 14.79
N CYS A 3 7.22 21.10 13.65
CA CYS A 3 6.62 21.59 12.42
C CYS A 3 5.09 21.53 12.46
N TYR A 4 4.44 22.19 11.50
CA TYR A 4 2.97 22.24 11.41
C TYR A 4 2.31 20.86 11.48
N SER A 5 2.77 19.91 10.66
CA SER A 5 2.21 18.54 10.65
C SER A 5 2.33 17.86 12.02
N CYS A 6 3.46 18.01 12.71
CA CYS A 6 3.64 17.39 14.03
C CYS A 6 2.70 17.99 15.08
N GLN A 7 2.50 19.32 15.05
CA GLN A 7 1.57 20.02 15.96
C GLN A 7 0.10 19.66 15.69
N HIS A 8 -0.23 19.22 14.47
CA HIS A 8 -1.60 18.85 14.06
C HIS A 8 -1.82 17.33 13.99
N GLY A 9 -0.95 16.54 14.64
CA GLY A 9 -1.14 15.09 14.78
C GLY A 9 -0.75 14.24 13.57
N THR A 10 -0.23 14.85 12.49
CA THR A 10 0.23 14.12 11.29
C THR A 10 1.76 13.99 11.29
N VAL A 11 2.30 13.42 12.37
CA VAL A 11 3.76 13.29 12.59
C VAL A 11 4.47 12.46 11.52
N ASN A 12 3.76 11.55 10.87
CA ASN A 12 4.23 10.76 9.73
C ASN A 12 4.61 11.62 8.52
N ALA A 13 4.02 12.82 8.38
CA ALA A 13 4.31 13.80 7.34
C ALA A 13 5.25 14.93 7.83
N CYS A 14 6.08 14.67 8.84
CA CYS A 14 7.02 15.66 9.38
C CYS A 14 7.91 16.27 8.29
N MET A 15 8.08 17.59 8.29
CA MET A 15 8.94 18.33 7.33
C MET A 15 10.41 17.94 7.50
N ASP A 16 10.84 17.70 8.75
CA ASP A 16 12.21 17.34 9.11
C ASP A 16 12.31 15.83 9.43
N ASN A 17 11.63 15.00 8.64
CA ASN A 17 11.63 13.56 8.86
C ASN A 17 13.05 12.99 8.70
N GLN A 18 13.47 12.19 9.70
CA GLN A 18 14.75 11.48 9.72
C GLN A 18 14.46 9.98 9.73
N THR A 19 14.14 9.44 8.55
CA THR A 19 13.86 8.01 8.41
C THR A 19 15.14 7.20 8.62
N MET A 20 15.09 6.22 9.52
CA MET A 20 16.15 5.26 9.76
C MET A 20 16.42 4.46 8.47
N GLY A 21 17.69 4.35 8.10
CA GLY A 21 18.12 3.69 6.87
C GLY A 21 18.07 4.58 5.61
N CYS A 22 17.61 5.86 5.74
CA CYS A 22 17.58 6.83 4.63
C CYS A 22 18.35 8.11 4.96
N GLN A 23 17.84 8.91 5.91
CA GLN A 23 18.48 10.16 6.34
C GLN A 23 19.44 9.98 7.52
N ARG A 24 19.39 8.85 8.17
CA ARG A 24 20.28 8.43 9.26
C ARG A 24 20.54 6.93 9.19
N ASP A 25 21.49 6.42 9.95
CA ASP A 25 21.85 5.01 10.00
C ASP A 25 20.63 4.13 10.29
N GLY A 26 20.57 2.99 9.63
CA GLY A 26 19.46 2.05 9.66
C GLY A 26 19.62 0.96 10.71
N ALA A 27 18.72 -0.02 10.67
CA ALA A 27 18.69 -1.18 11.57
C ALA A 27 19.49 -2.38 11.05
N PHE A 28 20.25 -2.23 9.95
CA PHE A 28 21.07 -3.32 9.39
C PHE A 28 22.38 -3.47 10.16
N GLN A 29 22.28 -3.84 11.44
CA GLN A 29 23.36 -3.97 12.42
C GLN A 29 22.92 -4.85 13.58
N GLU A 30 23.87 -5.34 14.39
CA GLU A 30 23.58 -6.22 15.54
C GLU A 30 22.79 -5.50 16.65
N TYR A 31 23.09 -4.23 16.90
CA TYR A 31 22.47 -3.43 17.97
C TYR A 31 22.09 -2.06 17.44
N ILE A 32 20.89 -1.60 17.81
CA ILE A 32 20.39 -0.27 17.52
C ILE A 32 19.85 0.40 18.78
N THR A 33 19.84 1.74 18.79
CA THR A 33 19.13 2.51 19.80
C THR A 33 17.86 3.12 19.20
N MET A 34 16.77 3.04 19.94
CA MET A 34 15.47 3.51 19.51
C MET A 34 14.78 4.25 20.66
N PRO A 35 14.11 5.40 20.43
CA PRO A 35 13.25 6.00 21.43
C PRO A 35 12.16 5.01 21.87
N ILE A 36 11.97 4.85 23.17
CA ILE A 36 11.03 3.85 23.72
C ILE A 36 9.59 4.04 23.22
N GLU A 37 9.18 5.27 22.94
CA GLU A 37 7.87 5.58 22.38
C GLU A 37 7.67 5.10 20.93
N ARG A 38 8.74 4.63 20.28
CA ARG A 38 8.74 4.05 18.94
C ARG A 38 8.88 2.53 18.95
N VAL A 39 8.95 1.93 20.12
CA VAL A 39 8.98 0.47 20.30
C VAL A 39 7.58 -0.01 20.65
N TYR A 40 7.07 -0.96 19.90
CA TYR A 40 5.73 -1.52 20.08
C TYR A 40 5.83 -3.01 20.43
N ASP A 41 4.95 -3.46 21.32
CA ASP A 41 4.83 -4.88 21.67
C ASP A 41 4.24 -5.66 20.48
N GLY A 42 4.99 -6.62 19.96
CA GLY A 42 4.54 -7.52 18.89
C GLY A 42 3.60 -8.64 19.34
N LYS A 43 3.21 -8.67 20.61
CA LYS A 43 2.23 -9.63 21.18
C LYS A 43 2.56 -11.09 20.87
N GLY A 44 3.83 -11.45 20.90
CA GLY A 44 4.30 -12.83 20.69
C GLY A 44 4.40 -13.29 19.24
N MET A 45 4.27 -12.40 18.26
CA MET A 45 4.56 -12.71 16.85
C MET A 45 6.02 -13.12 16.67
N ASP A 46 6.27 -14.06 15.76
CA ASP A 46 7.64 -14.42 15.37
C ASP A 46 8.35 -13.31 14.60
N ALA A 47 9.68 -13.39 14.50
CA ALA A 47 10.51 -12.36 13.88
C ALA A 47 10.18 -12.13 12.39
N LYS A 48 9.77 -13.17 11.65
CA LYS A 48 9.40 -13.05 10.24
C LYS A 48 8.12 -12.24 10.09
N THR A 49 7.10 -12.56 10.85
CA THR A 49 5.84 -11.81 10.88
C THR A 49 6.08 -10.35 11.29
N LEU A 50 6.91 -10.12 12.32
CA LEU A 50 7.27 -8.76 12.76
C LEU A 50 7.99 -7.97 11.67
N ALA A 51 8.87 -8.60 10.87
CA ALA A 51 9.56 -7.93 9.77
C ALA A 51 8.59 -7.43 8.68
N ALA A 52 7.45 -8.07 8.50
CA ALA A 52 6.43 -7.66 7.53
C ALA A 52 5.49 -6.54 8.06
N ILE A 53 5.51 -6.23 9.35
CA ILE A 53 4.61 -5.23 9.96
C ILE A 53 4.89 -3.82 9.42
N GLU A 54 6.15 -3.41 9.28
CA GLU A 54 6.49 -2.05 8.80
C GLU A 54 5.98 -1.80 7.38
N PRO A 55 6.35 -2.58 6.35
CA PRO A 55 5.81 -2.38 5.00
C PRO A 55 4.29 -2.52 4.94
N PHE A 56 3.69 -3.36 5.78
CA PHE A 56 2.23 -3.45 5.88
C PHE A 56 1.60 -2.17 6.45
N CYS A 57 2.24 -1.52 7.42
CA CYS A 57 1.75 -0.24 7.95
C CYS A 57 1.69 0.86 6.89
N ILE A 58 2.64 0.88 5.93
CA ILE A 58 2.63 1.82 4.82
C ILE A 58 1.35 1.66 3.99
N SER A 59 1.04 0.42 3.63
CA SER A 59 -0.16 0.07 2.87
C SER A 59 -1.44 0.31 3.66
N TYR A 60 -1.47 -0.10 4.93
CA TYR A 60 -2.61 0.09 5.84
C TYR A 60 -2.94 1.57 6.06
N HIS A 61 -1.91 2.41 6.21
CA HIS A 61 -2.11 3.86 6.31
C HIS A 61 -2.76 4.43 5.06
N GLY A 62 -2.31 4.02 3.86
CA GLY A 62 -2.92 4.42 2.59
C GLY A 62 -4.39 4.03 2.50
N VAL A 63 -4.72 2.79 2.82
CA VAL A 63 -6.10 2.28 2.87
C VAL A 63 -6.96 3.07 3.85
N SER A 64 -6.40 3.40 5.03
CA SER A 64 -7.08 4.22 6.04
C SER A 64 -7.27 5.66 5.57
N ARG A 65 -6.30 6.25 4.85
CA ARG A 65 -6.39 7.58 4.23
C ARG A 65 -7.54 7.66 3.21
N ALA A 66 -7.71 6.60 2.41
CA ALA A 66 -8.80 6.51 1.45
C ALA A 66 -10.17 6.18 2.09
N ASN A 67 -10.20 6.02 3.43
CA ASN A 67 -11.41 5.67 4.17
C ASN A 67 -12.13 4.45 3.56
N VAL A 68 -11.36 3.40 3.24
CA VAL A 68 -11.92 2.13 2.75
C VAL A 68 -12.80 1.51 3.83
N LYS A 69 -13.98 1.04 3.41
CA LYS A 69 -15.00 0.48 4.29
C LYS A 69 -15.67 -0.73 3.66
N GLU A 70 -16.44 -1.43 4.46
CA GLU A 70 -17.29 -2.53 4.02
C GLU A 70 -18.21 -2.09 2.87
N GLY A 71 -18.31 -2.94 1.85
CA GLY A 71 -19.11 -2.71 0.65
C GLY A 71 -18.41 -1.92 -0.45
N ASP A 72 -17.26 -1.26 -0.20
CA ASP A 72 -16.51 -0.63 -1.27
C ASP A 72 -15.95 -1.67 -2.27
N LYS A 73 -16.01 -1.36 -3.58
CA LYS A 73 -15.19 -2.02 -4.60
C LYS A 73 -13.85 -1.28 -4.71
N VAL A 74 -12.75 -1.96 -4.43
CA VAL A 74 -11.40 -1.38 -4.40
C VAL A 74 -10.56 -1.96 -5.52
N LEU A 75 -9.90 -1.10 -6.30
CA LEU A 75 -8.86 -1.50 -7.24
C LEU A 75 -7.48 -1.10 -6.72
N VAL A 76 -6.57 -2.05 -6.58
CA VAL A 76 -5.16 -1.80 -6.33
C VAL A 76 -4.40 -1.90 -7.64
N VAL A 77 -3.68 -0.84 -8.02
CA VAL A 77 -2.82 -0.82 -9.22
C VAL A 77 -1.37 -1.04 -8.79
N GLY A 78 -0.82 -2.18 -9.17
CA GLY A 78 0.47 -2.72 -8.78
C GLY A 78 0.35 -3.94 -7.87
N ALA A 79 0.83 -5.11 -8.31
CA ALA A 79 0.85 -6.35 -7.55
C ALA A 79 2.24 -6.66 -6.95
N GLY A 80 3.02 -5.63 -6.63
CA GLY A 80 4.21 -5.74 -5.79
C GLY A 80 3.85 -5.88 -4.31
N THR A 81 4.87 -6.00 -3.45
CA THR A 81 4.69 -6.18 -2.00
C THR A 81 3.73 -5.15 -1.39
N ILE A 82 3.92 -3.85 -1.68
CA ILE A 82 3.06 -2.78 -1.15
C ILE A 82 1.62 -2.91 -1.65
N GLY A 83 1.42 -3.23 -2.93
CA GLY A 83 0.07 -3.41 -3.49
C GLY A 83 -0.66 -4.61 -2.90
N VAL A 84 0.02 -5.76 -2.77
CA VAL A 84 -0.57 -6.95 -2.13
C VAL A 84 -0.92 -6.68 -0.68
N LEU A 85 -0.05 -6.00 0.08
CA LEU A 85 -0.33 -5.58 1.46
C LEU A 85 -1.51 -4.59 1.52
N ALA A 86 -1.65 -3.67 0.54
CA ALA A 86 -2.81 -2.79 0.46
C ALA A 86 -4.12 -3.57 0.17
N ALA A 87 -4.03 -4.59 -0.69
CA ALA A 87 -5.17 -5.48 -0.94
C ALA A 87 -5.60 -6.23 0.33
N ILE A 88 -4.65 -6.81 1.10
CA ILE A 88 -4.92 -7.45 2.39
C ILE A 88 -5.57 -6.45 3.37
N ALA A 89 -5.03 -5.22 3.47
CA ALA A 89 -5.58 -4.19 4.33
C ALA A 89 -7.03 -3.83 3.97
N ALA A 90 -7.31 -3.66 2.67
CA ALA A 90 -8.66 -3.35 2.18
C ALA A 90 -9.64 -4.52 2.42
N LYS A 91 -9.20 -5.77 2.23
CA LYS A 91 -9.98 -6.97 2.59
C LYS A 91 -10.31 -6.99 4.09
N ALA A 92 -9.35 -6.67 4.94
CA ALA A 92 -9.58 -6.61 6.40
C ALA A 92 -10.60 -5.53 6.81
N LYS A 93 -10.84 -4.51 5.96
CA LYS A 93 -11.90 -3.49 6.13
C LYS A 93 -13.25 -3.93 5.54
N GLY A 94 -13.36 -5.14 4.96
CA GLY A 94 -14.61 -5.68 4.40
C GLY A 94 -14.90 -5.26 2.96
N ALA A 95 -13.92 -4.73 2.24
CA ALA A 95 -14.07 -4.34 0.83
C ALA A 95 -13.99 -5.55 -0.12
N ALA A 96 -14.62 -5.43 -1.29
CA ALA A 96 -14.36 -6.27 -2.45
C ALA A 96 -13.11 -5.73 -3.17
N VAL A 97 -12.04 -6.55 -3.26
CA VAL A 97 -10.72 -6.07 -3.68
C VAL A 97 -10.25 -6.75 -4.96
N TYR A 98 -9.90 -5.92 -5.91
CA TYR A 98 -9.32 -6.31 -7.19
C TYR A 98 -7.90 -5.74 -7.31
N ILE A 99 -7.00 -6.47 -7.95
CA ILE A 99 -5.60 -6.04 -8.13
C ILE A 99 -5.20 -6.11 -9.60
N SER A 100 -4.48 -5.10 -10.06
CA SER A 100 -4.01 -4.97 -11.44
C SER A 100 -2.49 -4.88 -11.51
N ASP A 101 -1.90 -5.57 -12.49
CA ASP A 101 -0.47 -5.49 -12.81
C ASP A 101 -0.26 -5.81 -14.30
N VAL A 102 0.91 -5.46 -14.84
CA VAL A 102 1.34 -5.86 -16.19
C VAL A 102 1.91 -7.29 -16.20
N SER A 103 2.24 -7.85 -15.04
CA SER A 103 2.80 -9.18 -14.87
C SER A 103 1.72 -10.19 -14.49
N ALA A 104 1.41 -11.11 -15.40
CA ALA A 104 0.49 -12.21 -15.13
C ALA A 104 0.97 -13.10 -13.96
N GLY A 105 2.29 -13.29 -13.81
CA GLY A 105 2.87 -14.06 -12.70
C GLY A 105 2.61 -13.43 -11.33
N LYS A 106 2.75 -12.10 -11.21
CA LYS A 106 2.42 -11.39 -9.96
C LYS A 106 0.93 -11.45 -9.65
N LEU A 107 0.08 -11.38 -10.67
CA LEU A 107 -1.37 -11.49 -10.50
C LEU A 107 -1.79 -12.89 -10.04
N GLU A 108 -1.13 -13.93 -10.52
CA GLU A 108 -1.37 -15.30 -10.06
C GLU A 108 -1.02 -15.45 -8.57
N MET A 109 0.15 -14.95 -8.16
CA MET A 109 0.55 -14.93 -6.75
C MET A 109 -0.41 -14.12 -5.87
N ALA A 110 -0.95 -13.01 -6.39
CA ALA A 110 -1.88 -12.16 -5.65
C ALA A 110 -3.18 -12.87 -5.25
N LYS A 111 -3.60 -13.90 -5.98
CA LYS A 111 -4.79 -14.70 -5.66
C LYS A 111 -4.68 -15.41 -4.31
N ASP A 112 -3.47 -15.78 -3.89
CA ASP A 112 -3.21 -16.43 -2.60
C ASP A 112 -3.54 -15.56 -1.39
N PHE A 113 -3.72 -14.25 -1.61
CA PHE A 113 -4.05 -13.26 -0.59
C PHE A 113 -5.54 -12.90 -0.53
N GLY A 114 -6.39 -13.68 -1.21
CA GLY A 114 -7.85 -13.58 -1.10
C GLY A 114 -8.45 -12.36 -1.80
N VAL A 115 -7.81 -11.85 -2.86
CA VAL A 115 -8.41 -10.84 -3.74
C VAL A 115 -9.62 -11.43 -4.48
N ASP A 116 -10.64 -10.61 -4.75
CA ASP A 116 -11.86 -11.03 -5.42
C ASP A 116 -11.68 -11.16 -6.95
N GLY A 117 -10.59 -10.59 -7.48
CA GLY A 117 -10.22 -10.76 -8.88
C GLY A 117 -8.93 -10.03 -9.26
N THR A 118 -8.43 -10.35 -10.45
CA THR A 118 -7.21 -9.79 -11.00
C THR A 118 -7.46 -9.17 -12.37
N LEU A 119 -6.74 -8.09 -12.70
CA LEU A 119 -6.80 -7.41 -14.00
C LEU A 119 -5.40 -7.35 -14.60
N LEU A 120 -5.19 -8.05 -15.70
CA LEU A 120 -3.96 -7.88 -16.49
C LEU A 120 -4.05 -6.56 -17.25
N ASN A 121 -3.09 -5.68 -16.99
CA ASN A 121 -2.98 -4.37 -17.63
C ASN A 121 -1.96 -4.42 -18.77
N ASP A 122 -2.28 -5.20 -19.81
CA ASP A 122 -1.46 -5.43 -20.99
C ASP A 122 -1.74 -4.41 -22.09
N SER A 123 -2.92 -3.79 -22.09
CA SER A 123 -3.27 -2.67 -22.97
C SER A 123 -4.32 -1.75 -22.30
N PRO A 124 -4.38 -0.45 -22.68
CA PRO A 124 -5.41 0.46 -22.19
C PRO A 124 -6.82 -0.04 -22.45
N GLU A 125 -7.08 -0.59 -23.63
CA GLU A 125 -8.40 -1.07 -24.05
C GLU A 125 -8.84 -2.28 -23.21
N ASN A 126 -7.92 -3.21 -22.97
CA ASN A 126 -8.21 -4.38 -22.14
C ASN A 126 -8.43 -3.99 -20.67
N PHE A 127 -7.62 -3.07 -20.16
CA PHE A 127 -7.79 -2.55 -18.80
C PHE A 127 -9.16 -1.89 -18.62
N GLU A 128 -9.55 -0.97 -19.51
CA GLU A 128 -10.85 -0.29 -19.48
C GLU A 128 -12.01 -1.27 -19.58
N LYS A 129 -11.93 -2.24 -20.52
CA LYS A 129 -12.93 -3.29 -20.65
C LYS A 129 -13.11 -4.06 -19.35
N ARG A 130 -12.02 -4.49 -18.71
CA ARG A 130 -12.07 -5.26 -17.45
C ARG A 130 -12.62 -4.42 -16.29
N VAL A 131 -12.25 -3.14 -16.20
CA VAL A 131 -12.84 -2.22 -15.23
C VAL A 131 -14.35 -2.15 -15.41
N ASN A 132 -14.84 -1.95 -16.63
CA ASN A 132 -16.27 -1.85 -16.93
C ASN A 132 -17.02 -3.16 -16.63
N GLU A 133 -16.46 -4.31 -16.96
CA GLU A 133 -17.06 -5.62 -16.65
C GLU A 133 -17.24 -5.86 -15.14
N ILE A 134 -16.25 -5.47 -14.32
CA ILE A 134 -16.28 -5.68 -12.87
C ILE A 134 -17.23 -4.71 -12.17
N THR A 135 -17.31 -3.49 -12.70
CA THR A 135 -18.02 -2.38 -12.03
C THR A 135 -19.34 -2.00 -12.67
N ASP A 136 -19.81 -2.77 -13.66
CA ASP A 136 -20.99 -2.47 -14.45
C ASP A 136 -20.94 -1.06 -15.08
N GLY A 137 -19.73 -0.65 -15.51
CA GLY A 137 -19.45 0.64 -16.11
C GLY A 137 -19.37 1.83 -15.14
N ASN A 138 -19.54 1.62 -13.83
CA ASN A 138 -19.57 2.72 -12.84
C ASN A 138 -18.15 3.13 -12.37
N GLY A 139 -17.16 2.25 -12.49
CA GLY A 139 -15.83 2.42 -11.89
C GLY A 139 -15.77 1.94 -10.42
N PHE A 140 -14.57 1.93 -9.86
CA PHE A 140 -14.31 1.51 -8.48
C PHE A 140 -14.53 2.64 -7.49
N ASP A 141 -15.09 2.35 -6.31
CA ASP A 141 -15.30 3.31 -5.23
C ASP A 141 -13.97 3.89 -4.73
N VAL A 142 -12.94 3.03 -4.70
CA VAL A 142 -11.58 3.41 -4.30
C VAL A 142 -10.57 2.83 -5.25
N THR A 143 -9.58 3.64 -5.66
CA THR A 143 -8.41 3.19 -6.38
C THR A 143 -7.13 3.48 -5.57
N ILE A 144 -6.20 2.52 -5.54
CA ILE A 144 -4.95 2.60 -4.78
C ILE A 144 -3.79 2.49 -5.76
N GLU A 145 -3.00 3.55 -5.89
CA GLU A 145 -1.79 3.59 -6.70
C GLU A 145 -0.59 3.12 -5.87
N ALA A 146 0.02 1.97 -6.24
CA ALA A 146 1.09 1.33 -5.49
C ALA A 146 2.38 1.07 -6.31
N VAL A 147 2.59 1.82 -7.40
CA VAL A 147 3.73 1.66 -8.33
C VAL A 147 4.60 2.91 -8.39
N GLY A 148 3.98 4.09 -8.50
CA GLY A 148 4.67 5.38 -8.64
C GLY A 148 4.99 5.75 -10.09
N LEU A 149 4.16 5.36 -11.07
CA LEU A 149 4.32 5.74 -12.46
C LEU A 149 3.21 6.67 -12.95
N PRO A 150 3.49 7.58 -13.91
CA PRO A 150 2.46 8.41 -14.53
C PRO A 150 1.30 7.61 -15.12
N SER A 151 1.58 6.48 -15.78
CA SER A 151 0.56 5.60 -16.36
C SER A 151 -0.34 4.95 -15.31
N THR A 152 0.22 4.53 -14.17
CA THR A 152 -0.56 3.91 -13.09
C THR A 152 -1.42 4.94 -12.34
N PHE A 153 -0.93 6.18 -12.23
CA PHE A 153 -1.76 7.30 -11.75
C PHE A 153 -2.96 7.50 -12.67
N GLN A 154 -2.75 7.58 -14.00
CA GLN A 154 -3.83 7.74 -14.98
C GLN A 154 -4.82 6.58 -14.89
N ASN A 155 -4.34 5.33 -14.83
CA ASN A 155 -5.19 4.15 -14.67
C ASN A 155 -6.09 4.25 -13.42
N CYS A 156 -5.56 4.74 -12.30
CA CYS A 156 -6.35 4.94 -11.08
C CYS A 156 -7.46 6.01 -11.26
N ILE A 157 -7.14 7.13 -11.91
CA ILE A 157 -8.11 8.19 -12.19
C ILE A 157 -9.22 7.68 -13.13
N ASP A 158 -8.85 6.94 -14.19
CA ASP A 158 -9.80 6.45 -15.19
C ASP A 158 -10.71 5.38 -14.60
N ALA A 159 -10.14 4.45 -13.81
CA ALA A 159 -10.89 3.37 -13.19
C ALA A 159 -11.75 3.79 -11.98
N CYS A 160 -11.53 4.97 -11.42
CA CYS A 160 -12.28 5.47 -10.26
C CYS A 160 -13.68 5.93 -10.67
N CYS A 161 -14.70 5.64 -9.88
CA CYS A 161 -16.08 6.12 -10.12
C CYS A 161 -16.20 7.63 -9.90
N PHE A 162 -17.30 8.22 -10.35
CA PHE A 162 -17.67 9.60 -10.02
C PHE A 162 -17.93 9.72 -8.50
N GLY A 163 -17.38 10.75 -7.86
CA GLY A 163 -17.41 10.93 -6.40
C GLY A 163 -16.45 9.99 -5.65
N GLY A 164 -15.65 9.22 -6.38
CA GLY A 164 -14.76 8.20 -5.80
C GLY A 164 -13.52 8.75 -5.09
N ARG A 165 -12.71 7.84 -4.58
CA ARG A 165 -11.52 8.13 -3.77
C ARG A 165 -10.29 7.44 -4.36
N MET A 166 -9.23 8.21 -4.51
CA MET A 166 -7.93 7.68 -4.96
C MET A 166 -6.87 7.96 -3.90
N VAL A 167 -6.01 6.99 -3.61
CA VAL A 167 -4.83 7.19 -2.75
C VAL A 167 -3.55 6.79 -3.46
N LEU A 168 -2.52 7.64 -3.28
CA LEU A 168 -1.18 7.45 -3.80
C LEU A 168 -0.27 6.93 -2.68
N ILE A 169 0.25 5.72 -2.84
CA ILE A 169 1.25 5.10 -1.96
C ILE A 169 2.59 5.01 -2.70
N GLY A 170 2.55 4.73 -4.00
CA GLY A 170 3.73 4.61 -4.85
C GLY A 170 4.56 5.89 -4.88
N VAL A 171 5.89 5.74 -4.88
CA VAL A 171 6.84 6.86 -4.89
C VAL A 171 7.28 7.14 -6.32
N GLY A 172 6.68 8.12 -6.93
CA GLY A 172 7.00 8.56 -8.29
C GLY A 172 8.29 9.40 -8.36
N LYS A 173 9.13 9.11 -9.37
CA LYS A 173 10.34 9.88 -9.68
C LYS A 173 10.20 10.71 -10.96
N LYS A 174 9.11 10.55 -11.70
CA LYS A 174 8.87 11.22 -13.00
C LYS A 174 7.77 12.26 -12.85
N ASN A 175 7.89 13.33 -13.61
CA ASN A 175 6.80 14.29 -13.75
C ASN A 175 5.62 13.64 -14.48
N LEU A 176 4.41 14.07 -14.12
CA LEU A 176 3.16 13.64 -14.73
C LEU A 176 2.61 14.79 -15.56
N ASP A 177 2.38 14.57 -16.84
CA ASP A 177 1.53 15.42 -17.69
C ASP A 177 0.10 14.89 -17.57
N PHE A 178 -0.76 15.63 -16.90
CA PHE A 178 -2.08 15.17 -16.50
C PHE A 178 -3.14 16.26 -16.68
N ASN A 179 -4.26 15.89 -17.30
CA ASN A 179 -5.43 16.77 -17.37
C ASN A 179 -6.20 16.77 -16.05
N PHE A 180 -5.87 17.69 -15.15
CA PHE A 180 -6.50 17.82 -13.83
C PHE A 180 -8.01 18.09 -13.87
N THR A 181 -8.57 18.49 -15.01
CA THR A 181 -10.03 18.63 -15.20
C THR A 181 -10.78 17.33 -14.92
N LEU A 182 -10.13 16.16 -15.10
CA LEU A 182 -10.72 14.87 -14.77
C LEU A 182 -11.03 14.73 -13.27
N ILE A 183 -10.19 15.28 -12.40
CA ILE A 183 -10.44 15.27 -10.94
C ILE A 183 -11.70 16.08 -10.64
N GLN A 184 -11.81 17.27 -11.23
CA GLN A 184 -12.98 18.14 -11.04
C GLN A 184 -14.22 17.52 -11.65
N LYS A 185 -14.16 17.03 -12.91
CA LYS A 185 -15.30 16.43 -13.62
C LYS A 185 -15.89 15.24 -12.88
N LYS A 186 -15.04 14.37 -12.34
CA LYS A 186 -15.46 13.19 -11.58
C LYS A 186 -15.70 13.48 -10.08
N GLU A 187 -15.46 14.71 -9.61
CA GLU A 187 -15.53 15.09 -8.19
C GLU A 187 -14.70 14.14 -7.29
N LEU A 188 -13.47 13.84 -7.71
CA LEU A 188 -12.63 12.87 -7.03
C LEU A 188 -11.98 13.43 -5.77
N ASN A 189 -11.86 12.57 -4.76
CA ASN A 189 -11.01 12.79 -3.60
C ASN A 189 -9.65 12.11 -3.84
N VAL A 190 -8.58 12.89 -4.00
CA VAL A 190 -7.23 12.37 -4.23
C VAL A 190 -6.37 12.59 -2.99
N TYR A 191 -5.85 11.51 -2.41
CA TYR A 191 -5.09 11.51 -1.18
C TYR A 191 -3.64 11.08 -1.43
N GLY A 192 -2.69 11.85 -0.89
CA GLY A 192 -1.32 11.38 -0.71
C GLY A 192 -1.21 10.54 0.56
N SER A 193 -0.44 9.46 0.54
CA SER A 193 -0.10 8.67 1.71
C SER A 193 1.40 8.71 1.94
N ARG A 194 1.84 8.89 3.18
CA ARG A 194 3.26 8.92 3.56
C ARG A 194 3.46 8.26 4.91
N ASN A 195 4.39 7.30 4.96
CA ASN A 195 4.74 6.59 6.19
C ASN A 195 3.49 6.00 6.90
N ALA A 196 3.52 5.91 8.23
CA ALA A 196 2.40 5.46 9.05
C ALA A 196 2.39 6.17 10.40
N LEU A 197 1.25 6.18 11.06
CA LEU A 197 1.08 6.69 12.43
C LEU A 197 1.20 5.53 13.44
N LYS A 198 1.50 5.85 14.70
CA LYS A 198 1.52 4.87 15.80
C LYS A 198 0.23 4.04 15.87
N LYS A 199 -0.93 4.68 15.68
CA LYS A 199 -2.23 3.99 15.69
C LYS A 199 -2.32 2.91 14.60
N ASP A 200 -1.75 3.16 13.42
CA ASP A 200 -1.79 2.21 12.30
C ASP A 200 -1.00 0.94 12.66
N PHE A 201 0.17 1.08 13.33
CA PHE A 201 0.94 -0.05 13.85
C PHE A 201 0.16 -0.86 14.88
N LEU A 202 -0.48 -0.20 15.86
CA LEU A 202 -1.20 -0.89 16.92
C LEU A 202 -2.43 -1.63 16.37
N GLU A 203 -3.23 -0.98 15.52
CA GLU A 203 -4.38 -1.60 14.89
C GLU A 203 -3.96 -2.79 14.01
N LEU A 204 -2.86 -2.64 13.27
CA LEU A 204 -2.36 -3.69 12.40
C LEU A 204 -1.84 -4.90 13.16
N ILE A 205 -1.09 -4.68 14.26
CA ILE A 205 -0.64 -5.75 15.16
C ILE A 205 -1.85 -6.55 15.65
N ASP A 206 -2.96 -5.89 16.00
CA ASP A 206 -4.19 -6.56 16.41
C ASP A 206 -4.84 -7.36 15.29
N ILE A 207 -4.88 -6.82 14.06
CA ILE A 207 -5.40 -7.49 12.86
C ILE A 207 -4.60 -8.76 12.56
N VAL A 208 -3.27 -8.69 12.62
CA VAL A 208 -2.38 -9.82 12.35
C VAL A 208 -2.52 -10.89 13.44
N ASN A 209 -2.52 -10.51 14.72
CA ASN A 209 -2.71 -11.44 15.82
C ASN A 209 -4.09 -12.12 15.82
N ALA A 210 -5.10 -11.46 15.26
CA ALA A 210 -6.43 -12.05 15.07
C ALA A 210 -6.51 -13.01 13.86
N GLY A 211 -5.39 -13.26 13.16
CA GLY A 211 -5.33 -14.14 11.99
C GLY A 211 -6.05 -13.60 10.74
N LYS A 212 -6.29 -12.28 10.69
CA LYS A 212 -7.01 -11.64 9.57
C LYS A 212 -6.10 -11.22 8.41
N ALA A 213 -4.79 -11.46 8.50
CA ALA A 213 -3.81 -11.11 7.47
C ALA A 213 -2.76 -12.22 7.35
N PRO A 214 -2.67 -12.94 6.23
CA PRO A 214 -1.74 -14.05 6.01
C PRO A 214 -0.34 -13.53 5.61
N LEU A 215 0.37 -12.87 6.54
CA LEU A 215 1.67 -12.23 6.26
C LEU A 215 2.80 -13.21 5.98
N GLU A 216 2.71 -14.43 6.44
CA GLU A 216 3.71 -15.48 6.20
C GLU A 216 3.95 -15.75 4.71
N LYS A 217 2.93 -15.54 3.87
CA LYS A 217 2.99 -15.74 2.42
C LYS A 217 3.71 -14.59 1.68
N ILE A 218 3.90 -13.44 2.33
CA ILE A 218 4.62 -12.29 1.75
C ILE A 218 6.12 -12.55 1.71
N ILE A 219 6.65 -13.35 2.64
CA ILE A 219 8.07 -13.64 2.77
C ILE A 219 8.42 -14.78 1.83
N THR A 220 9.12 -14.48 0.76
CA THR A 220 9.51 -15.47 -0.26
C THR A 220 10.83 -16.16 0.08
N ASN A 221 11.79 -15.44 0.66
CA ASN A 221 13.12 -15.95 0.99
C ASN A 221 13.58 -15.45 2.37
N VAL A 222 14.43 -16.25 3.01
CA VAL A 222 15.08 -15.89 4.28
C VAL A 222 16.56 -16.19 4.13
N TYR A 223 17.39 -15.20 4.44
CA TYR A 223 18.86 -15.28 4.35
C TYR A 223 19.48 -15.08 5.72
N PRO A 224 20.59 -15.77 6.04
CA PRO A 224 21.45 -15.41 7.17
C PRO A 224 21.97 -13.96 7.02
N PHE A 225 22.23 -13.30 8.14
CA PHE A 225 22.66 -11.90 8.13
C PHE A 225 23.97 -11.67 7.35
N ASP A 226 24.91 -12.61 7.39
CA ASP A 226 26.17 -12.58 6.66
C ASP A 226 26.01 -12.79 5.14
N GLU A 227 24.86 -13.29 4.68
CA GLU A 227 24.51 -13.41 3.26
C GLU A 227 23.68 -12.22 2.74
N ALA A 228 23.65 -11.09 3.44
CA ALA A 228 22.85 -9.94 3.07
C ALA A 228 23.13 -9.42 1.66
N ALA A 229 24.38 -9.42 1.21
CA ALA A 229 24.74 -9.01 -0.15
C ALA A 229 24.01 -9.85 -1.20
N LYS A 230 23.96 -11.18 -1.00
CA LYS A 230 23.21 -12.09 -1.86
C LYS A 230 21.71 -11.83 -1.83
N ALA A 231 21.15 -11.53 -0.65
CA ALA A 231 19.74 -11.19 -0.54
C ALA A 231 19.36 -9.97 -1.38
N PHE A 232 20.24 -8.96 -1.47
CA PHE A 232 20.06 -7.78 -2.32
C PHE A 232 20.25 -8.08 -3.81
N GLU A 233 21.09 -9.07 -4.18
CA GLU A 233 21.27 -9.51 -5.56
C GLU A 233 20.05 -10.30 -6.07
N ASP A 234 19.43 -11.08 -5.21
CA ASP A 234 18.27 -11.92 -5.53
C ASP A 234 16.94 -11.14 -5.55
N PHE A 235 16.91 -9.91 -4.98
CA PHE A 235 15.75 -9.03 -4.91
C PHE A 235 15.53 -8.21 -6.18
#